data_2122130aa0cfef156ebac6c595834748
#
_entry.id   2122130aa0cfef156ebac6c595834748
#
_cell.length_a   1.000
_cell.length_b   1.000
_cell.length_c   1.000
_cell.angle_alpha   90.00
_cell.angle_beta   90.00
_cell.angle_gamma   90.00
#
_symmetry.space_group_name_H-M   'P 1'
#
loop_
_entity.id
_entity.type
_entity.pdbx_description
1 polymer ?
#
loop_
_entity_poly.entity_id
_entity_poly.type
_entity_poly.pdbx_seq_one_letter_code
_entity_poly.pdbx_strand_id
1 'polypeptide(L)'
;RPTCTARKPKFENVEFFDNTKAAILKGYRPCKICKPLEYLNETPEYIRALMQALSERPEQKFRDADLRERGIEPATLRRWFVKHHGMTFQAYQRMLRINSAFKKLQQGERILDVAYDSGFESLSGFSDSFKTIFGVSPTHSKQHHVVNLKRIETPLGTMIACASERGICLLEFSDRKMLETELKDIAKRRNAHILQGENPHFSILEQQLTEYFSGERTEFSVPLDWVGSDFQQHVWHILMQIPYGTTWTYAQQAQLLGDVKKVRAVANANGMNKISIIVPCHRVIGSNGSLTGYGGGIWRKQKLLELEQAILL
;
A
#
# COMPACT_ATOMS: atom_id res chain seq x y z
N ARG A 1 -11.29 -14.48 12.50
CA ARG A 1 -10.28 -14.05 11.49
C ARG A 1 -8.97 -14.76 11.72
N PRO A 2 -8.25 -15.20 10.66
CA PRO A 2 -6.93 -15.85 10.78
C PRO A 2 -5.88 -14.99 11.49
N THR A 3 -6.01 -13.68 11.40
CA THR A 3 -5.11 -12.68 12.01
C THR A 3 -5.45 -12.30 13.44
N CYS A 4 -6.49 -12.93 14.04
CA CYS A 4 -6.88 -12.64 15.40
C CYS A 4 -5.83 -13.18 16.38
N THR A 5 -5.43 -12.37 17.38
CA THR A 5 -4.50 -12.76 18.46
C THR A 5 -5.17 -13.56 19.56
N ALA A 6 -6.50 -13.77 19.51
CA ALA A 6 -7.21 -14.65 20.42
C ALA A 6 -6.71 -16.09 20.31
N ARG A 7 -6.83 -16.86 21.41
CA ARG A 7 -6.54 -18.30 21.39
C ARG A 7 -7.34 -18.97 20.28
N LYS A 8 -6.63 -19.62 19.36
CA LYS A 8 -7.25 -20.31 18.22
C LYS A 8 -7.97 -21.55 18.72
N PRO A 9 -9.24 -21.76 18.32
CA PRO A 9 -9.93 -23.02 18.58
C PRO A 9 -9.26 -24.16 17.81
N LYS A 10 -9.52 -25.40 18.22
CA LYS A 10 -9.13 -26.58 17.44
C LYS A 10 -9.88 -26.55 16.11
N PHE A 11 -9.27 -27.05 15.05
CA PHE A 11 -9.80 -27.02 13.68
C PHE A 11 -11.21 -27.65 13.58
N GLU A 12 -11.43 -28.72 14.31
CA GLU A 12 -12.72 -29.44 14.42
C GLU A 12 -13.88 -28.57 14.95
N ASN A 13 -13.55 -27.45 15.64
CA ASN A 13 -14.52 -26.49 16.19
C ASN A 13 -14.56 -25.18 15.40
N VAL A 14 -14.12 -25.18 14.13
CA VAL A 14 -14.09 -24.00 13.26
C VAL A 14 -15.08 -24.16 12.14
N GLU A 15 -15.98 -23.21 12.00
CA GLU A 15 -16.85 -23.04 10.83
C GLU A 15 -16.44 -21.77 10.08
N PHE A 16 -16.33 -21.86 8.77
CA PHE A 16 -15.95 -20.74 7.91
C PHE A 16 -17.17 -20.10 7.28
N PHE A 17 -17.17 -18.78 7.19
CA PHE A 17 -18.24 -17.98 6.60
C PHE A 17 -17.64 -16.98 5.62
N ASP A 18 -18.29 -16.77 4.48
CA ASP A 18 -17.85 -15.82 3.44
C ASP A 18 -17.78 -14.39 3.94
N ASN A 19 -18.66 -14.05 4.91
CA ASN A 19 -18.66 -12.70 5.50
C ASN A 19 -19.16 -12.74 6.96
N THR A 20 -18.93 -11.63 7.66
CA THR A 20 -19.26 -11.47 9.07
C THR A 20 -20.79 -11.54 9.32
N LYS A 21 -21.59 -11.07 8.35
CA LYS A 21 -23.06 -11.07 8.43
C LYS A 21 -23.61 -12.50 8.44
N ALA A 22 -23.07 -13.38 7.61
CA ALA A 22 -23.45 -14.80 7.57
C ALA A 22 -23.13 -15.49 8.91
N ALA A 23 -21.97 -15.21 9.51
CA ALA A 23 -21.61 -15.75 10.83
C ALA A 23 -22.57 -15.27 11.94
N ILE A 24 -22.98 -14.00 11.94
CA ILE A 24 -23.93 -13.45 12.92
C ILE A 24 -25.31 -14.08 12.76
N LEU A 25 -25.80 -14.25 11.52
CA LEU A 25 -27.08 -14.89 11.26
C LEU A 25 -27.12 -16.34 11.75
N LYS A 26 -25.98 -17.02 11.80
CA LYS A 26 -25.81 -18.35 12.39
C LYS A 26 -25.61 -18.34 13.94
N GLY A 27 -25.72 -17.18 14.58
CA GLY A 27 -25.63 -17.04 16.02
C GLY A 27 -24.21 -16.85 16.59
N TYR A 28 -23.20 -16.72 15.75
CA TYR A 28 -21.83 -16.45 16.22
C TYR A 28 -21.68 -15.01 16.72
N ARG A 29 -21.03 -14.84 17.87
CA ARG A 29 -20.75 -13.51 18.43
C ARG A 29 -19.47 -12.92 17.82
N PRO A 30 -19.44 -11.60 17.52
CA PRO A 30 -18.22 -10.93 17.09
C PRO A 30 -17.11 -11.06 18.13
N CYS A 31 -15.92 -11.38 17.70
CA CYS A 31 -14.76 -11.47 18.57
C CYS A 31 -14.45 -10.09 19.20
N LYS A 32 -14.33 -10.04 20.54
CA LYS A 32 -14.03 -8.80 21.29
C LYS A 32 -12.59 -8.31 21.08
N ILE A 33 -11.68 -9.21 20.67
CA ILE A 33 -10.25 -8.87 20.46
C ILE A 33 -10.03 -8.30 19.07
N CYS A 34 -10.42 -9.01 18.00
CA CYS A 34 -10.23 -8.53 16.63
C CYS A 34 -11.42 -7.74 16.08
N LYS A 35 -12.51 -7.62 16.83
CA LYS A 35 -13.69 -6.78 16.54
C LYS A 35 -14.07 -6.77 15.05
N PRO A 36 -14.47 -7.89 14.48
CA PRO A 36 -14.63 -8.03 13.03
C PRO A 36 -15.66 -7.10 12.41
N LEU A 37 -16.58 -6.53 13.21
CA LEU A 37 -17.56 -5.54 12.76
C LEU A 37 -17.00 -4.11 12.66
N GLU A 38 -15.95 -3.79 13.43
CA GLU A 38 -15.33 -2.44 13.36
C GLU A 38 -14.52 -2.24 12.08
N TYR A 39 -14.18 -3.31 11.34
CA TYR A 39 -13.47 -3.24 10.04
C TYR A 39 -14.38 -3.17 8.82
N LEU A 40 -15.69 -3.25 9.02
CA LEU A 40 -16.69 -2.97 7.99
C LEU A 40 -17.06 -1.48 7.91
N ASN A 41 -16.43 -0.64 8.73
CA ASN A 41 -16.60 0.80 8.63
C ASN A 41 -15.83 1.30 7.40
N GLU A 42 -16.57 1.50 6.33
CA GLU A 42 -16.20 2.44 5.29
C GLU A 42 -15.70 3.72 5.97
N THR A 43 -14.68 4.32 5.41
CA THR A 43 -14.21 5.64 5.89
C THR A 43 -15.42 6.56 6.00
N PRO A 44 -15.73 7.12 7.18
CA PRO A 44 -16.90 7.96 7.35
C PRO A 44 -16.95 9.05 6.28
N GLU A 45 -18.12 9.34 5.77
CA GLU A 45 -18.28 10.27 4.64
C GLU A 45 -17.67 11.65 4.92
N TYR A 46 -17.81 12.16 6.14
CA TYR A 46 -17.22 13.44 6.55
C TYR A 46 -15.68 13.40 6.53
N ILE A 47 -15.06 12.25 6.84
CA ILE A 47 -13.60 12.07 6.76
C ILE A 47 -13.17 11.99 5.30
N ARG A 48 -13.91 11.28 4.46
CA ARG A 48 -13.66 11.22 3.02
C ARG A 48 -13.72 12.62 2.40
N ALA A 49 -14.75 13.39 2.73
CA ALA A 49 -14.90 14.78 2.28
C ALA A 49 -13.75 15.68 2.75
N LEU A 50 -13.28 15.53 4.01
CA LEU A 50 -12.10 16.27 4.50
C LEU A 50 -10.83 15.88 3.78
N MET A 51 -10.60 14.58 3.54
CA MET A 51 -9.42 14.10 2.82
C MET A 51 -9.43 14.57 1.38
N GLN A 52 -10.57 14.56 0.72
CA GLN A 52 -10.74 15.09 -0.64
C GLN A 52 -10.45 16.59 -0.68
N ALA A 53 -11.02 17.38 0.22
CA ALA A 53 -10.77 18.82 0.31
C ALA A 53 -9.29 19.13 0.50
N LEU A 54 -8.58 18.35 1.32
CA LEU A 54 -7.13 18.49 1.53
C LEU A 54 -6.29 18.00 0.34
N SER A 55 -6.79 17.05 -0.44
CA SER A 55 -6.13 16.61 -1.67
C SER A 55 -6.22 17.68 -2.76
N GLU A 56 -7.39 18.32 -2.88
CA GLU A 56 -7.63 19.40 -3.84
C GLU A 56 -6.93 20.71 -3.45
N ARG A 57 -6.86 21.01 -2.15
CA ARG A 57 -6.24 22.22 -1.58
C ARG A 57 -5.36 21.88 -0.38
N PRO A 58 -4.14 21.39 -0.61
CA PRO A 58 -3.22 20.97 0.46
C PRO A 58 -2.85 22.11 1.43
N GLU A 59 -2.91 23.37 0.98
CA GLU A 59 -2.65 24.57 1.79
C GLU A 59 -3.74 24.87 2.80
N GLN A 60 -4.95 24.37 2.60
CA GLN A 60 -6.08 24.61 3.48
C GLN A 60 -5.82 24.06 4.88
N LYS A 61 -6.11 24.87 5.90
CA LYS A 61 -6.05 24.48 7.31
C LYS A 61 -7.46 24.30 7.85
N PHE A 62 -7.70 23.15 8.48
CA PHE A 62 -8.87 22.93 9.31
C PHE A 62 -8.44 22.97 10.79
N ARG A 63 -8.79 24.05 11.48
CA ARG A 63 -8.61 24.18 12.92
C ARG A 63 -9.75 23.48 13.65
N ASP A 64 -9.61 23.25 14.95
CA ASP A 64 -10.65 22.59 15.75
C ASP A 64 -12.00 23.36 15.72
N ALA A 65 -11.96 24.69 15.57
CA ALA A 65 -13.16 25.50 15.37
C ALA A 65 -13.86 25.18 14.04
N ASP A 66 -13.10 25.17 12.93
CA ASP A 66 -13.62 24.89 11.59
C ASP A 66 -14.23 23.48 11.51
N LEU A 67 -13.66 22.52 12.24
CA LEU A 67 -14.19 21.17 12.33
C LEU A 67 -15.53 21.13 13.07
N ARG A 68 -15.63 21.85 14.21
CA ARG A 68 -16.90 21.93 14.97
C ARG A 68 -18.01 22.61 14.19
N GLU A 69 -17.70 23.67 13.44
CA GLU A 69 -18.67 24.34 12.55
C GLU A 69 -19.24 23.39 11.49
N ARG A 70 -18.46 22.36 11.10
CA ARG A 70 -18.86 21.29 10.18
C ARG A 70 -19.51 20.10 10.90
N GLY A 71 -19.78 20.20 12.20
CA GLY A 71 -20.34 19.11 13.01
C GLY A 71 -19.38 17.97 13.28
N ILE A 72 -18.08 18.19 13.11
CA ILE A 72 -17.04 17.17 13.30
C ILE A 72 -16.36 17.37 14.66
N GLU A 73 -16.48 16.37 15.54
CA GLU A 73 -15.80 16.44 16.84
C GLU A 73 -14.29 16.17 16.68
N PRO A 74 -13.41 17.16 17.00
CA PRO A 74 -11.97 17.04 16.77
C PRO A 74 -11.31 15.86 17.47
N ALA A 75 -11.77 15.49 18.68
CA ALA A 75 -11.22 14.36 19.43
C ALA A 75 -11.51 13.02 18.73
N THR A 76 -12.69 12.87 18.12
CA THR A 76 -13.06 11.68 17.35
C THR A 76 -12.24 11.59 16.07
N LEU A 77 -12.06 12.70 15.37
CA LEU A 77 -11.22 12.78 14.16
C LEU A 77 -9.76 12.42 14.48
N ARG A 78 -9.17 12.97 15.58
CA ARG A 78 -7.79 12.63 16.00
C ARG A 78 -7.64 11.14 16.27
N ARG A 79 -8.57 10.52 17.02
CA ARG A 79 -8.52 9.07 17.31
C ARG A 79 -8.62 8.24 16.03
N TRP A 80 -9.47 8.64 15.11
CA TRP A 80 -9.62 7.96 13.82
C TRP A 80 -8.31 8.04 13.01
N PHE A 81 -7.71 9.23 12.88
CA PHE A 81 -6.45 9.41 12.14
C PHE A 81 -5.28 8.65 12.78
N VAL A 82 -5.14 8.67 14.11
CA VAL A 82 -4.11 7.87 14.80
C VAL A 82 -4.32 6.38 14.52
N LYS A 83 -5.57 5.89 14.56
CA LYS A 83 -5.90 4.47 14.31
C LYS A 83 -5.61 4.05 12.87
N HIS A 84 -5.98 4.88 11.89
CA HIS A 84 -5.95 4.50 10.47
C HIS A 84 -4.70 5.00 9.73
N HIS A 85 -4.09 6.11 10.16
CA HIS A 85 -2.92 6.72 9.53
C HIS A 85 -1.67 6.74 10.43
N GLY A 86 -1.78 6.34 11.70
CA GLY A 86 -0.65 6.36 12.64
C GLY A 86 -0.21 7.75 13.09
N MET A 87 -0.95 8.81 12.72
CA MET A 87 -0.66 10.21 13.03
C MET A 87 -1.94 11.00 13.30
N THR A 88 -1.79 12.18 13.93
CA THR A 88 -2.94 13.07 14.16
C THR A 88 -3.39 13.75 12.87
N PHE A 89 -4.65 14.20 12.81
CA PHE A 89 -5.18 14.96 11.67
C PHE A 89 -4.36 16.23 11.37
N GLN A 90 -3.91 16.94 12.41
CA GLN A 90 -3.05 18.12 12.25
C GLN A 90 -1.68 17.78 11.67
N ALA A 91 -1.09 16.65 12.08
CA ALA A 91 0.16 16.16 11.49
C ALA A 91 -0.04 15.76 10.02
N TYR A 92 -1.17 15.12 9.69
CA TYR A 92 -1.54 14.76 8.33
C TYR A 92 -1.69 16.00 7.43
N GLN A 93 -2.42 17.02 7.86
CA GLN A 93 -2.55 18.29 7.13
C GLN A 93 -1.17 18.95 6.90
N ARG A 94 -0.33 19.01 7.96
CA ARG A 94 1.02 19.57 7.84
C ARG A 94 1.86 18.84 6.81
N MET A 95 1.79 17.53 6.82
CA MET A 95 2.51 16.68 5.88
C MET A 95 2.06 16.95 4.42
N LEU A 96 0.76 17.05 4.15
CA LEU A 96 0.26 17.35 2.80
C LEU A 96 0.75 18.72 2.30
N ARG A 97 0.74 19.73 3.16
CA ARG A 97 1.26 21.07 2.82
C ARG A 97 2.74 21.04 2.48
N ILE A 98 3.53 20.34 3.30
CA ILE A 98 4.98 20.21 3.08
C ILE A 98 5.27 19.41 1.79
N ASN A 99 4.46 18.39 1.49
CA ASN A 99 4.58 17.62 0.24
C ASN A 99 4.29 18.50 -1.00
N SER A 100 3.24 19.32 -0.93
CA SER A 100 2.92 20.30 -1.98
C SER A 100 4.06 21.33 -2.15
N ALA A 101 4.56 21.86 -1.03
CA ALA A 101 5.69 22.79 -1.02
C ALA A 101 6.95 22.17 -1.66
N PHE A 102 7.23 20.91 -1.39
CA PHE A 102 8.38 20.21 -1.98
C PHE A 102 8.30 20.19 -3.51
N LYS A 103 7.13 19.88 -4.09
CA LYS A 103 6.94 19.89 -5.55
C LYS A 103 7.19 21.26 -6.15
N LYS A 104 6.69 22.32 -5.53
CA LYS A 104 6.93 23.71 -5.97
C LYS A 104 8.43 24.07 -5.93
N LEU A 105 9.14 23.67 -4.85
CA LEU A 105 10.59 23.88 -4.75
C LEU A 105 11.39 23.14 -5.83
N GLN A 106 10.96 21.92 -6.21
CA GLN A 106 11.57 21.19 -7.30
C GLN A 106 11.35 21.87 -8.66
N GLN A 107 10.22 22.55 -8.84
CA GLN A 107 9.91 23.36 -10.01
C GLN A 107 10.71 24.67 -10.08
N GLY A 108 11.48 24.97 -9.03
CA GLY A 108 12.38 26.12 -8.98
C GLY A 108 11.78 27.36 -8.33
N GLU A 109 10.58 27.24 -7.74
CA GLU A 109 9.97 28.36 -7.02
C GLU A 109 10.83 28.82 -5.81
N ARG A 110 10.71 30.07 -5.44
CA ARG A 110 11.48 30.65 -4.33
C ARG A 110 10.96 30.12 -2.99
N ILE A 111 11.90 29.76 -2.11
CA ILE A 111 11.56 29.16 -0.80
C ILE A 111 10.62 30.04 0.02
N LEU A 112 10.82 31.37 -0.04
CA LEU A 112 9.99 32.32 0.71
C LEU A 112 8.54 32.28 0.23
N ASP A 113 8.33 32.35 -1.08
CA ASP A 113 7.00 32.34 -1.70
C ASP A 113 6.29 31.01 -1.41
N VAL A 114 7.00 29.89 -1.60
CA VAL A 114 6.49 28.54 -1.32
C VAL A 114 6.10 28.39 0.16
N ALA A 115 6.86 28.95 1.11
CA ALA A 115 6.54 28.88 2.52
C ALA A 115 5.20 29.55 2.84
N TYR A 116 4.99 30.77 2.37
CA TYR A 116 3.76 31.52 2.61
C TYR A 116 2.56 30.93 1.85
N ASP A 117 2.73 30.59 0.59
CA ASP A 117 1.69 29.93 -0.24
C ASP A 117 1.24 28.58 0.34
N SER A 118 2.15 27.88 1.01
CA SER A 118 1.82 26.64 1.73
C SER A 118 1.20 26.88 3.11
N GLY A 119 0.83 28.12 3.42
CA GLY A 119 0.13 28.49 4.65
C GLY A 119 0.99 28.48 5.92
N PHE A 120 2.32 28.67 5.81
CA PHE A 120 3.19 28.86 6.96
C PHE A 120 3.28 30.35 7.32
N GLU A 121 3.29 30.62 8.62
CA GLU A 121 3.33 31.99 9.16
C GLU A 121 4.77 32.55 9.23
N SER A 122 5.77 31.67 9.10
CA SER A 122 7.17 32.05 9.10
C SER A 122 8.04 31.07 8.30
N LEU A 123 9.14 31.59 7.75
CA LEU A 123 10.13 30.79 7.05
C LEU A 123 10.83 29.78 7.97
N SER A 124 11.06 30.12 9.25
CA SER A 124 11.65 29.21 10.22
C SER A 124 10.71 28.03 10.51
N GLY A 125 9.43 28.28 10.80
CA GLY A 125 8.44 27.24 11.03
C GLY A 125 8.25 26.33 9.81
N PHE A 126 8.33 26.88 8.59
CA PHE A 126 8.38 26.09 7.36
C PHE A 126 9.62 25.22 7.30
N SER A 127 10.81 25.79 7.48
CA SER A 127 12.08 25.09 7.39
C SER A 127 12.21 23.98 8.43
N ASP A 128 11.76 24.20 9.66
CA ASP A 128 11.74 23.19 10.72
C ASP A 128 10.77 22.05 10.40
N SER A 129 9.57 22.38 9.94
CA SER A 129 8.58 21.37 9.52
C SER A 129 9.09 20.56 8.32
N PHE A 130 9.71 21.23 7.36
CA PHE A 130 10.30 20.62 6.17
C PHE A 130 11.43 19.66 6.57
N LYS A 131 12.37 20.12 7.40
CA LYS A 131 13.48 19.30 7.90
C LYS A 131 13.00 18.11 8.74
N THR A 132 11.94 18.29 9.53
CA THR A 132 11.35 17.20 10.33
C THR A 132 10.79 16.10 9.44
N ILE A 133 10.17 16.45 8.30
CA ILE A 133 9.55 15.50 7.39
C ILE A 133 10.56 14.91 6.41
N PHE A 134 11.44 15.73 5.83
CA PHE A 134 12.37 15.31 4.78
C PHE A 134 13.80 15.01 5.29
N GLY A 135 14.14 15.34 6.53
CA GLY A 135 15.50 15.19 7.03
C GLY A 135 16.51 16.19 6.45
N VAL A 136 16.11 17.01 5.47
CA VAL A 136 16.95 17.99 4.77
C VAL A 136 16.30 19.37 4.78
N SER A 137 17.09 20.44 4.62
CA SER A 137 16.54 21.80 4.52
C SER A 137 15.87 22.03 3.16
N PRO A 138 14.94 23.01 3.04
CA PRO A 138 14.33 23.39 1.77
C PRO A 138 15.33 23.73 0.67
N THR A 139 16.49 24.30 1.02
CA THR A 139 17.57 24.65 0.08
C THR A 139 18.21 23.43 -0.59
N HIS A 140 18.21 22.28 0.09
CA HIS A 140 18.78 21.03 -0.41
C HIS A 140 17.72 20.09 -1.02
N SER A 141 16.47 20.54 -1.11
CA SER A 141 15.34 19.71 -1.61
C SER A 141 15.47 19.28 -3.06
N LYS A 142 16.17 20.07 -3.91
CA LYS A 142 16.34 19.80 -5.35
C LYS A 142 17.09 18.50 -5.66
N GLN A 143 17.83 17.94 -4.69
CA GLN A 143 18.63 16.72 -4.88
C GLN A 143 17.89 15.43 -4.49
N HIS A 144 16.68 15.54 -3.96
CA HIS A 144 15.92 14.41 -3.47
C HIS A 144 14.60 14.21 -4.24
N HIS A 145 14.23 12.97 -4.45
CA HIS A 145 12.94 12.60 -5.02
C HIS A 145 11.91 12.30 -3.92
N VAL A 146 10.64 12.36 -4.29
CA VAL A 146 9.55 11.89 -3.41
C VAL A 146 8.95 10.63 -4.00
N VAL A 147 8.74 9.65 -3.12
CA VAL A 147 7.90 8.48 -3.37
C VAL A 147 6.69 8.62 -2.46
N ASN A 148 5.51 8.73 -3.04
CA ASN A 148 4.28 8.83 -2.28
C ASN A 148 3.87 7.44 -1.77
N LEU A 149 3.33 7.39 -0.54
CA LEU A 149 2.81 6.19 0.08
C LEU A 149 1.32 6.36 0.37
N LYS A 150 0.52 5.33 0.04
CA LYS A 150 -0.91 5.25 0.35
C LYS A 150 -1.26 3.87 0.90
N ARG A 151 -2.25 3.82 1.79
CA ARG A 151 -2.86 2.57 2.27
C ARG A 151 -4.08 2.29 1.40
N ILE A 152 -4.21 1.05 0.95
CA ILE A 152 -5.32 0.57 0.13
C ILE A 152 -5.95 -0.63 0.81
N GLU A 153 -7.24 -0.55 1.08
CA GLU A 153 -7.99 -1.67 1.64
C GLU A 153 -8.39 -2.64 0.52
N THR A 154 -8.15 -3.94 0.75
CA THR A 154 -8.53 -4.99 -0.19
C THR A 154 -9.26 -6.13 0.53
N PRO A 155 -9.98 -7.00 -0.19
CA PRO A 155 -10.61 -8.20 0.42
C PRO A 155 -9.63 -9.13 1.14
N LEU A 156 -8.34 -9.10 0.77
CA LEU A 156 -7.28 -9.90 1.39
C LEU A 156 -6.51 -9.16 2.49
N GLY A 157 -6.93 -7.95 2.84
CA GLY A 157 -6.35 -7.11 3.89
C GLY A 157 -5.74 -5.82 3.34
N THR A 158 -5.28 -4.97 4.26
CA THR A 158 -4.68 -3.68 3.92
C THR A 158 -3.36 -3.86 3.18
N MET A 159 -3.21 -3.17 2.07
CA MET A 159 -1.96 -3.07 1.32
C MET A 159 -1.34 -1.67 1.47
N ILE A 160 -0.02 -1.61 1.37
CA ILE A 160 0.75 -0.38 1.25
C ILE A 160 1.17 -0.25 -0.21
N ALA A 161 0.78 0.84 -0.84
CA ALA A 161 1.24 1.21 -2.17
C ALA A 161 2.26 2.34 -2.07
N CYS A 162 3.33 2.26 -2.86
CA CYS A 162 4.24 3.38 -3.08
C CYS A 162 4.32 3.70 -4.57
N ALA A 163 4.32 4.99 -4.91
CA ALA A 163 4.43 5.45 -6.29
C ALA A 163 5.46 6.58 -6.40
N SER A 164 6.31 6.48 -7.41
CA SER A 164 7.13 7.58 -7.92
C SER A 164 6.38 8.33 -9.04
N GLU A 165 7.02 9.30 -9.67
CA GLU A 165 6.49 9.93 -10.88
C GLU A 165 6.39 8.95 -12.07
N ARG A 166 7.18 7.86 -12.07
CA ARG A 166 7.23 6.86 -13.14
C ARG A 166 6.19 5.75 -13.01
N GLY A 167 5.66 5.51 -11.82
CA GLY A 167 4.70 4.44 -11.58
C GLY A 167 4.76 3.85 -10.17
N ILE A 168 4.04 2.76 -9.99
CA ILE A 168 3.99 2.00 -8.74
C ILE A 168 5.32 1.28 -8.53
N CYS A 169 5.98 1.52 -7.39
CA CYS A 169 7.24 0.88 -7.01
C CYS A 169 7.12 -0.07 -5.81
N LEU A 170 5.99 -0.05 -5.12
CA LEU A 170 5.62 -1.02 -4.10
C LEU A 170 4.10 -1.20 -4.09
N LEU A 171 3.67 -2.44 -3.96
CA LEU A 171 2.31 -2.84 -3.61
C LEU A 171 2.40 -4.10 -2.76
N GLU A 172 2.30 -3.97 -1.44
CA GLU A 172 2.55 -5.09 -0.56
C GLU A 172 1.62 -5.09 0.67
N PHE A 173 1.32 -6.26 1.20
CA PHE A 173 0.46 -6.35 2.38
C PHE A 173 1.12 -5.72 3.60
N SER A 174 0.34 -4.96 4.37
CA SER A 174 0.84 -4.18 5.52
C SER A 174 1.43 -5.03 6.66
N ASP A 175 1.11 -6.33 6.70
CA ASP A 175 1.61 -7.29 7.68
C ASP A 175 2.81 -8.12 7.18
N ARG A 176 3.35 -7.79 5.99
CA ARG A 176 4.54 -8.45 5.47
C ARG A 176 5.77 -8.14 6.32
N LYS A 177 6.48 -9.18 6.74
CA LYS A 177 7.68 -9.04 7.59
C LYS A 177 8.80 -8.20 6.97
N MET A 178 8.91 -8.17 5.65
CA MET A 178 9.96 -7.45 4.94
C MET A 178 9.58 -6.03 4.53
N LEU A 179 8.37 -5.57 4.79
CA LEU A 179 7.85 -4.28 4.32
C LEU A 179 8.79 -3.11 4.66
N GLU A 180 9.27 -3.04 5.90
CA GLU A 180 10.20 -1.98 6.32
C GLU A 180 11.53 -2.02 5.55
N THR A 181 12.06 -3.22 5.29
CA THR A 181 13.29 -3.42 4.52
C THR A 181 13.09 -3.00 3.05
N GLU A 182 11.94 -3.30 2.48
CA GLU A 182 11.58 -2.92 1.11
C GLU A 182 11.43 -1.40 0.96
N LEU A 183 10.80 -0.75 1.92
CA LEU A 183 10.69 0.72 1.96
C LEU A 183 12.08 1.37 2.05
N LYS A 184 12.96 0.87 2.91
CA LYS A 184 14.35 1.36 3.02
C LYS A 184 15.14 1.14 1.72
N ASP A 185 14.98 -0.01 1.06
CA ASP A 185 15.64 -0.29 -0.23
C ASP A 185 15.16 0.63 -1.35
N ILE A 186 13.85 0.90 -1.43
CA ILE A 186 13.28 1.87 -2.38
C ILE A 186 13.83 3.27 -2.13
N ALA A 187 13.79 3.75 -0.88
CA ALA A 187 14.29 5.06 -0.50
C ALA A 187 15.76 5.23 -0.91
N LYS A 188 16.59 4.24 -0.62
CA LYS A 188 18.03 4.23 -0.96
C LYS A 188 18.26 4.21 -2.48
N ARG A 189 17.62 3.30 -3.21
CA ARG A 189 17.84 3.14 -4.67
C ARG A 189 17.33 4.29 -5.50
N ARG A 190 16.28 4.97 -5.02
CA ARG A 190 15.69 6.13 -5.70
C ARG A 190 16.24 7.47 -5.18
N ASN A 191 17.11 7.45 -4.17
CA ASN A 191 17.51 8.67 -3.43
C ASN A 191 16.28 9.51 -3.08
N ALA A 192 15.27 8.86 -2.45
CA ALA A 192 13.95 9.42 -2.27
C ALA A 192 13.51 9.38 -0.81
N HIS A 193 12.65 10.33 -0.45
CA HIS A 193 11.88 10.29 0.78
C HIS A 193 10.52 9.65 0.52
N ILE A 194 10.16 8.69 1.36
CA ILE A 194 8.83 8.04 1.29
C ILE A 194 7.88 8.82 2.19
N LEU A 195 6.84 9.37 1.59
CA LEU A 195 5.89 10.24 2.27
C LEU A 195 4.47 9.82 1.98
N GLN A 196 3.63 9.83 2.99
CA GLN A 196 2.20 9.65 2.79
C GLN A 196 1.66 10.81 1.95
N GLY A 197 0.90 10.50 0.89
CA GLY A 197 0.35 11.50 -0.01
C GLY A 197 -0.30 10.90 -1.25
N GLU A 198 -0.97 11.74 -2.05
CA GLU A 198 -1.62 11.33 -3.28
C GLU A 198 -0.65 11.30 -4.46
N ASN A 199 -0.94 10.39 -5.40
CA ASN A 199 -0.19 10.23 -6.63
C ASN A 199 -1.18 9.79 -7.74
N PRO A 200 -1.08 10.30 -8.97
CA PRO A 200 -2.00 9.94 -10.07
C PRO A 200 -2.11 8.44 -10.31
N HIS A 201 -1.02 7.68 -10.09
CA HIS A 201 -1.02 6.23 -10.27
C HIS A 201 -1.86 5.49 -9.22
N PHE A 202 -2.14 6.09 -8.06
CA PHE A 202 -2.97 5.43 -7.04
C PHE A 202 -4.42 5.29 -7.44
N SER A 203 -5.01 6.28 -8.11
CA SER A 203 -6.40 6.20 -8.58
C SER A 203 -6.57 5.07 -9.59
N ILE A 204 -5.62 4.94 -10.53
CA ILE A 204 -5.59 3.86 -11.51
C ILE A 204 -5.43 2.50 -10.80
N LEU A 205 -4.51 2.42 -9.85
CA LEU A 205 -4.26 1.21 -9.08
C LEU A 205 -5.49 0.75 -8.29
N GLU A 206 -6.14 1.66 -7.57
CA GLU A 206 -7.34 1.37 -6.76
C GLU A 206 -8.49 0.87 -7.62
N GLN A 207 -8.73 1.52 -8.77
CA GLN A 207 -9.74 1.07 -9.72
C GLN A 207 -9.41 -0.33 -10.22
N GLN A 208 -8.19 -0.56 -10.71
CA GLN A 208 -7.78 -1.86 -11.27
C GLN A 208 -7.77 -2.98 -10.23
N LEU A 209 -7.41 -2.69 -8.97
CA LEU A 209 -7.53 -3.68 -7.88
C LEU A 209 -8.98 -4.01 -7.57
N THR A 210 -9.88 -3.02 -7.58
CA THR A 210 -11.31 -3.24 -7.37
C THR A 210 -11.87 -4.16 -8.46
N GLU A 211 -11.59 -3.87 -9.73
CA GLU A 211 -12.00 -4.67 -10.88
C GLU A 211 -11.39 -6.08 -10.87
N TYR A 212 -10.13 -6.22 -10.42
CA TYR A 212 -9.48 -7.53 -10.27
C TYR A 212 -10.16 -8.38 -9.20
N PHE A 213 -10.45 -7.80 -8.04
CA PHE A 213 -11.11 -8.54 -6.95
C PHE A 213 -12.59 -8.83 -7.21
N SER A 214 -13.25 -8.10 -8.12
CA SER A 214 -14.59 -8.43 -8.62
C SER A 214 -14.59 -9.47 -9.74
N GLY A 215 -13.41 -9.85 -10.27
CA GLY A 215 -13.28 -10.78 -11.40
C GLY A 215 -13.47 -10.15 -12.78
N GLU A 216 -13.60 -8.82 -12.85
CA GLU A 216 -13.82 -8.08 -14.11
C GLU A 216 -12.51 -7.80 -14.85
N ARG A 217 -11.37 -7.88 -14.16
CA ARG A 217 -10.05 -7.59 -14.70
C ARG A 217 -9.09 -8.76 -14.55
N THR A 218 -8.38 -9.08 -15.62
CA THR A 218 -7.34 -10.12 -15.65
C THR A 218 -5.93 -9.57 -15.84
N GLU A 219 -5.78 -8.30 -16.30
CA GLU A 219 -4.52 -7.65 -16.61
C GLU A 219 -4.46 -6.25 -16.02
N PHE A 220 -3.27 -5.85 -15.56
CA PHE A 220 -3.01 -4.52 -15.00
C PHE A 220 -2.27 -3.65 -16.03
N SER A 221 -2.70 -2.40 -16.18
CA SER A 221 -2.08 -1.41 -17.07
C SER A 221 -1.48 -0.22 -16.32
N VAL A 222 -1.56 -0.21 -14.98
CA VAL A 222 -0.94 0.85 -14.18
C VAL A 222 0.58 0.85 -14.40
N PRO A 223 1.21 2.01 -14.64
CA PRO A 223 2.65 2.09 -14.82
C PRO A 223 3.43 1.58 -13.61
N LEU A 224 4.51 0.84 -13.86
CA LEU A 224 5.37 0.27 -12.82
C LEU A 224 6.76 0.91 -12.84
N ASP A 225 7.28 1.26 -11.66
CA ASP A 225 8.65 1.70 -11.46
C ASP A 225 9.46 0.60 -10.77
N TRP A 226 10.14 -0.20 -11.56
CA TRP A 226 10.87 -1.40 -11.11
C TRP A 226 12.05 -1.05 -10.21
N VAL A 227 12.03 -1.49 -8.96
CA VAL A 227 13.08 -1.25 -7.97
C VAL A 227 13.69 -2.56 -7.47
N GLY A 228 14.78 -2.96 -8.09
CA GLY A 228 15.51 -4.20 -7.79
C GLY A 228 16.85 -4.25 -8.50
N SER A 229 17.62 -5.34 -8.31
CA SER A 229 18.77 -5.63 -9.14
C SER A 229 18.34 -6.07 -10.54
N ASP A 230 19.24 -6.02 -11.53
CA ASP A 230 18.94 -6.44 -12.91
C ASP A 230 18.42 -7.86 -12.97
N PHE A 231 19.02 -8.77 -12.18
CA PHE A 231 18.56 -10.15 -12.07
C PHE A 231 17.13 -10.24 -11.51
N GLN A 232 16.81 -9.48 -10.45
CA GLN A 232 15.47 -9.47 -9.88
C GLN A 232 14.45 -8.93 -10.90
N GLN A 233 14.76 -7.82 -11.54
CA GLN A 233 13.89 -7.23 -12.57
C GLN A 233 13.65 -8.21 -13.73
N HIS A 234 14.68 -8.90 -14.19
CA HIS A 234 14.54 -9.91 -15.24
C HIS A 234 13.62 -11.06 -14.80
N VAL A 235 13.79 -11.56 -13.57
CA VAL A 235 12.89 -12.58 -13.00
C VAL A 235 11.46 -12.08 -12.91
N TRP A 236 11.24 -10.83 -12.50
CA TRP A 236 9.90 -10.24 -12.38
C TRP A 236 9.24 -9.97 -13.73
N HIS A 237 10.01 -9.60 -14.77
CA HIS A 237 9.48 -9.50 -16.13
C HIS A 237 9.01 -10.86 -16.68
N ILE A 238 9.70 -11.95 -16.31
CA ILE A 238 9.24 -13.31 -16.65
C ILE A 238 7.94 -13.65 -15.91
N LEU A 239 7.76 -13.22 -14.65
CA LEU A 239 6.50 -13.40 -13.93
C LEU A 239 5.33 -12.77 -14.67
N MET A 240 5.52 -11.59 -15.27
CA MET A 240 4.45 -10.91 -16.04
C MET A 240 3.97 -11.69 -17.27
N GLN A 241 4.71 -12.70 -17.70
CA GLN A 241 4.31 -13.57 -18.83
C GLN A 241 3.37 -14.71 -18.41
N ILE A 242 3.19 -14.94 -17.10
CA ILE A 242 2.29 -15.99 -16.60
C ILE A 242 0.85 -15.51 -16.76
N PRO A 243 0.04 -16.16 -17.62
CA PRO A 243 -1.33 -15.71 -17.84
C PRO A 243 -2.21 -15.85 -16.59
N TYR A 244 -3.25 -15.03 -16.52
CA TYR A 244 -4.30 -15.16 -15.52
C TYR A 244 -4.91 -16.58 -15.57
N GLY A 245 -5.21 -17.14 -14.40
CA GLY A 245 -5.78 -18.49 -14.30
C GLY A 245 -4.80 -19.64 -14.60
N THR A 246 -3.48 -19.35 -14.72
CA THR A 246 -2.46 -20.39 -14.94
C THR A 246 -1.39 -20.36 -13.87
N THR A 247 -0.70 -21.49 -13.71
CA THR A 247 0.44 -21.59 -12.79
C THR A 247 1.68 -22.13 -13.50
N TRP A 248 2.84 -21.61 -13.12
CA TRP A 248 4.12 -22.14 -13.51
C TRP A 248 4.88 -22.70 -12.30
N THR A 249 5.84 -23.57 -12.56
CA THR A 249 6.80 -24.00 -11.52
C THR A 249 8.03 -23.10 -11.53
N TYR A 250 8.73 -23.05 -10.41
CA TYR A 250 10.04 -22.36 -10.33
C TYR A 250 11.05 -22.90 -11.37
N ALA A 251 10.96 -24.18 -11.73
CA ALA A 251 11.81 -24.77 -12.76
C ALA A 251 11.50 -24.22 -14.15
N GLN A 252 10.22 -24.09 -14.53
CA GLN A 252 9.81 -23.49 -15.79
C GLN A 252 10.28 -22.03 -15.87
N GLN A 253 10.15 -21.27 -14.80
CA GLN A 253 10.64 -19.89 -14.75
C GLN A 253 12.18 -19.82 -14.89
N ALA A 254 12.92 -20.71 -14.25
CA ALA A 254 14.37 -20.81 -14.36
C ALA A 254 14.82 -21.23 -15.79
N GLN A 255 14.05 -22.07 -16.45
CA GLN A 255 14.31 -22.45 -17.83
C GLN A 255 14.17 -21.26 -18.80
N LEU A 256 13.16 -20.41 -18.60
CA LEU A 256 12.98 -19.17 -19.39
C LEU A 256 14.11 -18.15 -19.14
N LEU A 257 14.76 -18.19 -17.97
CA LEU A 257 15.98 -17.44 -17.69
C LEU A 257 17.23 -18.02 -18.37
N GLY A 258 17.10 -19.14 -19.08
CA GLY A 258 18.19 -19.81 -19.76
C GLY A 258 19.06 -20.74 -18.88
N ASP A 259 18.70 -20.93 -17.61
CA ASP A 259 19.48 -21.78 -16.71
C ASP A 259 18.63 -22.42 -15.60
N VAL A 260 18.29 -23.69 -15.80
CA VAL A 260 17.49 -24.48 -14.85
C VAL A 260 18.16 -24.66 -13.47
N LYS A 261 19.47 -24.46 -13.38
CA LYS A 261 20.19 -24.53 -12.09
C LYS A 261 19.85 -23.33 -11.18
N LYS A 262 19.32 -22.27 -11.73
CA LYS A 262 18.96 -21.03 -10.99
C LYS A 262 17.66 -21.09 -10.23
N VAL A 263 16.98 -22.24 -10.10
CA VAL A 263 15.69 -22.39 -9.41
C VAL A 263 15.66 -21.73 -8.02
N ARG A 264 16.71 -21.90 -7.22
CA ARG A 264 16.80 -21.27 -5.88
C ARG A 264 16.95 -19.74 -5.96
N ALA A 265 17.73 -19.25 -6.91
CA ALA A 265 17.91 -17.81 -7.12
C ALA A 265 16.60 -17.15 -7.62
N VAL A 266 15.89 -17.84 -8.52
CA VAL A 266 14.56 -17.45 -9.00
C VAL A 266 13.56 -17.39 -7.86
N ALA A 267 13.49 -18.43 -7.02
CA ALA A 267 12.60 -18.47 -5.87
C ALA A 267 12.89 -17.32 -4.88
N ASN A 268 14.17 -17.02 -4.66
CA ASN A 268 14.56 -15.87 -3.83
C ASN A 268 14.14 -14.54 -4.46
N ALA A 269 14.36 -14.36 -5.77
CA ALA A 269 13.94 -13.15 -6.49
C ALA A 269 12.42 -12.98 -6.50
N ASN A 270 11.64 -14.07 -6.63
CA ASN A 270 10.18 -14.05 -6.46
C ASN A 270 9.78 -13.61 -5.04
N GLY A 271 10.50 -14.09 -4.02
CA GLY A 271 10.31 -13.68 -2.63
C GLY A 271 10.66 -12.21 -2.36
N MET A 272 11.43 -11.58 -3.24
CA MET A 272 11.80 -10.15 -3.19
C MET A 272 10.91 -9.26 -4.09
N ASN A 273 9.87 -9.82 -4.70
CA ASN A 273 8.90 -9.04 -5.45
C ASN A 273 8.23 -8.01 -4.54
N LYS A 274 8.32 -6.73 -4.94
CA LYS A 274 7.77 -5.60 -4.19
C LYS A 274 6.37 -5.18 -4.65
N ILE A 275 5.88 -5.75 -5.76
CA ILE A 275 4.62 -5.34 -6.38
C ILE A 275 3.68 -6.56 -6.45
N SER A 276 3.23 -6.99 -5.28
CA SER A 276 2.34 -8.15 -5.15
C SER A 276 1.05 -7.99 -5.97
N ILE A 277 0.49 -9.10 -6.41
CA ILE A 277 -0.70 -9.21 -7.27
C ILE A 277 -0.40 -8.82 -8.73
N ILE A 278 0.03 -7.58 -8.99
CA ILE A 278 0.32 -7.08 -10.34
C ILE A 278 1.47 -7.88 -10.96
N VAL A 279 2.57 -8.03 -10.21
CA VAL A 279 3.66 -8.95 -10.58
C VAL A 279 3.33 -10.31 -9.95
N PRO A 280 2.86 -11.29 -10.74
CA PRO A 280 2.08 -12.40 -10.23
C PRO A 280 2.94 -13.56 -9.68
N CYS A 281 3.80 -13.28 -8.70
CA CYS A 281 4.61 -14.32 -8.04
C CYS A 281 3.73 -15.37 -7.29
N HIS A 282 2.46 -15.06 -7.04
CA HIS A 282 1.48 -16.03 -6.52
C HIS A 282 1.16 -17.14 -7.50
N ARG A 283 1.34 -16.94 -8.84
CA ARG A 283 1.14 -17.95 -9.88
C ARG A 283 2.28 -18.97 -10.00
N VAL A 284 3.38 -18.81 -9.22
CA VAL A 284 4.50 -19.77 -9.24
C VAL A 284 4.36 -20.75 -8.08
N ILE A 285 4.29 -22.06 -8.37
CA ILE A 285 4.07 -23.13 -7.40
C ILE A 285 5.24 -24.15 -7.38
N GLY A 286 5.25 -25.04 -6.41
CA GLY A 286 6.22 -26.14 -6.36
C GLY A 286 6.00 -27.13 -7.51
N SER A 287 7.05 -27.89 -7.87
CA SER A 287 6.96 -28.90 -8.95
C SER A 287 5.98 -30.05 -8.63
N ASN A 288 5.67 -30.24 -7.37
CA ASN A 288 4.67 -31.21 -6.89
C ASN A 288 3.28 -30.57 -6.69
N GLY A 289 3.04 -29.38 -7.21
CA GLY A 289 1.78 -28.64 -7.04
C GLY A 289 1.60 -27.94 -5.69
N SER A 290 2.57 -28.05 -4.76
CA SER A 290 2.44 -27.43 -3.45
C SER A 290 2.52 -25.90 -3.51
N LEU A 291 1.69 -25.24 -2.69
CA LEU A 291 1.73 -23.80 -2.52
C LEU A 291 2.86 -23.42 -1.56
N THR A 292 3.96 -22.90 -2.11
CA THR A 292 5.13 -22.48 -1.34
C THR A 292 5.54 -21.05 -1.69
N GLY A 293 6.26 -20.39 -0.79
CA GLY A 293 7.03 -19.20 -1.07
C GLY A 293 6.21 -17.98 -1.54
N TYR A 294 5.33 -17.44 -0.69
CA TYR A 294 4.65 -16.17 -0.98
C TYR A 294 4.85 -15.16 0.16
N GLY A 295 5.34 -13.98 -0.16
CA GLY A 295 5.62 -12.92 0.82
C GLY A 295 4.40 -12.44 1.60
N GLY A 296 3.25 -12.41 0.97
CA GLY A 296 1.97 -12.07 1.58
C GLY A 296 1.32 -13.20 2.40
N GLY A 297 1.98 -14.39 2.50
CA GLY A 297 1.45 -15.57 3.21
C GLY A 297 0.70 -16.54 2.30
N ILE A 298 0.85 -17.84 2.57
CA ILE A 298 0.34 -18.93 1.73
C ILE A 298 -1.20 -18.87 1.57
N TRP A 299 -1.92 -18.47 2.61
CA TRP A 299 -3.37 -18.35 2.53
C TRP A 299 -3.83 -17.31 1.50
N ARG A 300 -3.11 -16.18 1.37
CA ARG A 300 -3.40 -15.17 0.33
C ARG A 300 -3.07 -15.66 -1.06
N LYS A 301 -1.94 -16.39 -1.20
CA LYS A 301 -1.59 -17.05 -2.45
C LYS A 301 -2.70 -17.99 -2.91
N GLN A 302 -3.20 -18.82 -2.00
CA GLN A 302 -4.33 -19.71 -2.27
C GLN A 302 -5.57 -18.91 -2.72
N LYS A 303 -5.94 -17.85 -1.97
CA LYS A 303 -7.10 -17.01 -2.31
C LYS A 303 -6.98 -16.30 -3.66
N LEU A 304 -5.78 -15.87 -4.04
CA LEU A 304 -5.54 -15.28 -5.36
C LEU A 304 -5.67 -16.33 -6.46
N LEU A 305 -5.12 -17.53 -6.29
CA LEU A 305 -5.24 -18.61 -7.25
C LEU A 305 -6.69 -19.14 -7.37
N GLU A 306 -7.46 -19.17 -6.27
CA GLU A 306 -8.89 -19.46 -6.27
C GLU A 306 -9.67 -18.40 -7.03
N LEU A 307 -9.40 -17.12 -6.80
CA LEU A 307 -10.02 -16.01 -7.52
C LEU A 307 -9.75 -16.10 -9.01
N GLU A 308 -8.52 -16.44 -9.38
CA GLU A 308 -8.09 -16.59 -10.76
C GLU A 308 -8.53 -17.94 -11.40
N GLN A 309 -9.21 -18.80 -10.66
CA GLN A 309 -9.59 -20.17 -11.09
C GLN A 309 -8.40 -21.03 -11.55
N ALA A 310 -7.19 -20.70 -11.09
CA ALA A 310 -5.96 -21.41 -11.42
C ALA A 310 -5.82 -22.75 -10.68
N ILE A 311 -6.57 -22.94 -9.60
CA ILE A 311 -6.71 -24.18 -8.83
C ILE A 311 -8.19 -24.42 -8.55
N LEU A 312 -8.65 -25.64 -8.76
CA LEU A 312 -9.94 -26.12 -8.28
C LEU A 312 -9.74 -26.71 -6.88
N LEU A 313 -10.56 -26.32 -5.92
CA LEU A 313 -10.62 -26.90 -4.57
C LEU A 313 -11.47 -28.17 -4.59
#